data_15be046b3fbddc69d73aadf981e1c8c0
#
_entry.id   15be046b3fbddc69d73aadf981e1c8c0
#
_cell.length_a   1.000
_cell.length_b   1.000
_cell.length_c   1.000
_cell.angle_alpha   90.00
_cell.angle_beta   90.00
_cell.angle_gamma   90.00
#
_symmetry.space_group_name_H-M   'P 1'
#
loop_
_entity.id
_entity.type
_entity.pdbx_description
1 polymer ?
#
loop_
_entity_poly.entity_id
_entity_poly.type
_entity_poly.pdbx_seq_one_letter_code
_entity_poly.pdbx_strand_id
1 'polypeptide(L)'
;LPVEAARLALVIGNGDYLDGPLKNPVRDARAMAARLGALGFAVTKVENLKRDDIGGTVEGFAAAIRPGDDVVVYYAGHGVQVKGTNYFPAVDARIQRETDVPLHSHNLNDLLDLLDQAKAGVKVVLLDACRNNPYARSFRDGSRGLARIANAPSGTLIHYATRPRQVAADGDGANGLYTTQLLKAMDTPGLVVELLFKQVASEVKRVSKGEQEPWVEGHLDGVFMFNPGGGRAKALASPTIPGAANADFDDLERAQQQVVDARRKWEAWQRAM
;
A
#
# COMPACT_ATOMS: atom_id res chain seq x y z
N LEU A 1 -0.96 25.16 -19.87
CA LEU A 1 -1.84 24.01 -19.70
C LEU A 1 -1.50 23.39 -18.36
N PRO A 2 -2.46 23.01 -17.52
CA PRO A 2 -2.16 22.25 -16.31
C PRO A 2 -1.47 20.94 -16.74
N VAL A 3 -0.29 20.69 -16.19
CA VAL A 3 0.40 19.42 -16.36
C VAL A 3 -0.44 18.36 -15.65
N GLU A 4 -0.90 17.36 -16.38
CA GLU A 4 -1.64 16.23 -15.81
C GLU A 4 -0.71 15.51 -14.82
N ALA A 5 -1.21 15.20 -13.62
CA ALA A 5 -0.45 14.49 -12.61
C ALA A 5 0.04 13.15 -13.17
N ALA A 6 1.34 12.90 -13.06
CA ALA A 6 1.90 11.62 -13.47
C ALA A 6 1.58 10.55 -12.41
N ARG A 7 1.59 9.29 -12.84
CA ARG A 7 1.38 8.13 -11.98
C ARG A 7 2.68 7.35 -11.87
N LEU A 8 3.30 7.37 -10.71
CA LEU A 8 4.58 6.71 -10.46
C LEU A 8 4.41 5.56 -9.48
N ALA A 9 5.19 4.51 -9.66
CA ALA A 9 5.18 3.38 -8.72
C ALA A 9 6.59 2.91 -8.41
N LEU A 10 6.87 2.71 -7.11
CA LEU A 10 8.04 1.98 -6.61
C LEU A 10 7.58 0.60 -6.16
N VAL A 11 8.15 -0.45 -6.77
CA VAL A 11 7.80 -1.84 -6.49
C VAL A 11 9.04 -2.60 -6.05
N ILE A 12 9.07 -3.03 -4.79
CA ILE A 12 10.21 -3.75 -4.20
C ILE A 12 9.77 -5.16 -3.79
N GLY A 13 10.51 -6.17 -4.25
CA GLY A 13 10.33 -7.56 -3.86
C GLY A 13 11.62 -8.17 -3.34
N ASN A 14 11.67 -8.46 -2.04
CA ASN A 14 12.82 -9.02 -1.36
C ASN A 14 12.56 -10.48 -0.96
N GLY A 15 13.27 -11.43 -1.58
CA GLY A 15 13.12 -12.87 -1.32
C GLY A 15 14.42 -13.56 -0.89
N ASP A 16 15.56 -13.18 -1.47
CA ASP A 16 16.84 -13.88 -1.30
C ASP A 16 17.60 -13.42 -0.05
N TYR A 17 16.90 -13.41 1.09
CA TYR A 17 17.51 -13.06 2.37
C TYR A 17 18.57 -14.07 2.81
N LEU A 18 19.64 -13.59 3.43
CA LEU A 18 20.65 -14.44 4.07
C LEU A 18 20.03 -15.28 5.20
N ASP A 19 19.12 -14.67 5.96
CA ASP A 19 18.37 -15.31 7.03
C ASP A 19 16.89 -15.36 6.67
N GLY A 20 16.33 -16.57 6.52
CA GLY A 20 14.91 -16.77 6.23
C GLY A 20 14.47 -16.36 4.83
N PRO A 21 15.00 -16.97 3.76
CA PRO A 21 14.59 -16.66 2.40
C PRO A 21 13.10 -16.90 2.17
N LEU A 22 12.47 -16.06 1.32
CA LEU A 22 11.05 -16.09 0.99
C LEU A 22 10.83 -16.44 -0.49
N LYS A 23 9.79 -17.23 -0.79
CA LYS A 23 9.53 -17.71 -2.16
C LYS A 23 8.75 -16.73 -3.02
N ASN A 24 7.81 -16.00 -2.43
CA ASN A 24 6.81 -15.22 -3.18
C ASN A 24 7.19 -13.78 -3.49
N PRO A 25 7.92 -13.02 -2.65
CA PRO A 25 8.05 -11.57 -2.78
C PRO A 25 8.53 -11.09 -4.16
N VAL A 26 9.50 -11.76 -4.75
CA VAL A 26 10.02 -11.39 -6.08
C VAL A 26 8.98 -11.63 -7.18
N ARG A 27 8.22 -12.73 -7.09
CA ARG A 27 7.13 -13.02 -8.02
C ARG A 27 5.97 -12.04 -7.86
N ASP A 28 5.62 -11.72 -6.64
CA ASP A 28 4.60 -10.74 -6.30
C ASP A 28 4.95 -9.36 -6.82
N ALA A 29 6.20 -8.92 -6.63
CA ALA A 29 6.69 -7.66 -7.16
C ALA A 29 6.66 -7.62 -8.70
N ARG A 30 7.02 -8.71 -9.37
CA ARG A 30 6.94 -8.81 -10.84
C ARG A 30 5.50 -8.68 -11.33
N ALA A 31 4.57 -9.39 -10.71
CA ALA A 31 3.14 -9.33 -11.05
C ALA A 31 2.56 -7.95 -10.80
N MET A 32 2.90 -7.33 -9.66
CA MET A 32 2.47 -5.98 -9.30
C MET A 32 3.04 -4.93 -10.27
N ALA A 33 4.32 -4.99 -10.59
CA ALA A 33 4.96 -4.08 -11.54
C ALA A 33 4.33 -4.16 -12.93
N ALA A 34 4.09 -5.38 -13.43
CA ALA A 34 3.42 -5.58 -14.70
C ALA A 34 2.00 -4.99 -14.69
N ARG A 35 1.27 -5.19 -13.59
CA ARG A 35 -0.10 -4.68 -13.45
C ARG A 35 -0.15 -3.16 -13.38
N LEU A 36 0.68 -2.55 -12.55
CA LEU A 36 0.75 -1.08 -12.44
C LEU A 36 1.18 -0.46 -13.77
N GLY A 37 2.16 -1.05 -14.46
CA GLY A 37 2.55 -0.59 -15.80
C GLY A 37 1.39 -0.65 -16.80
N ALA A 38 0.59 -1.72 -16.82
CA ALA A 38 -0.60 -1.83 -17.67
C ALA A 38 -1.69 -0.80 -17.30
N LEU A 39 -1.72 -0.32 -16.06
CA LEU A 39 -2.61 0.71 -15.57
C LEU A 39 -2.05 2.14 -15.74
N GLY A 40 -0.95 2.31 -16.48
CA GLY A 40 -0.39 3.60 -16.84
C GLY A 40 0.56 4.23 -15.82
N PHE A 41 1.10 3.45 -14.87
CA PHE A 41 2.14 3.94 -13.98
C PHE A 41 3.53 3.83 -14.62
N ALA A 42 4.37 4.83 -14.40
CA ALA A 42 5.81 4.72 -14.59
C ALA A 42 6.38 3.93 -13.40
N VAL A 43 6.84 2.70 -13.66
CA VAL A 43 7.22 1.75 -12.61
C VAL A 43 8.73 1.66 -12.45
N THR A 44 9.22 1.93 -11.25
CA THR A 44 10.56 1.57 -10.78
C THR A 44 10.46 0.25 -10.01
N LYS A 45 10.94 -0.85 -10.61
CA LYS A 45 10.91 -2.17 -9.99
C LYS A 45 12.31 -2.55 -9.49
N VAL A 46 12.38 -3.02 -8.25
CA VAL A 46 13.61 -3.53 -7.61
C VAL A 46 13.38 -4.91 -7.03
N GLU A 47 14.27 -5.83 -7.32
CA GLU A 47 14.26 -7.20 -6.82
C GLU A 47 15.48 -7.41 -5.94
N ASN A 48 15.27 -7.95 -4.75
CA ASN A 48 16.34 -8.30 -3.81
C ASN A 48 17.25 -7.10 -3.48
N LEU A 49 16.63 -6.03 -2.98
CA LEU A 49 17.30 -4.78 -2.63
C LEU A 49 18.38 -5.00 -1.58
N LYS A 50 19.63 -4.66 -1.91
CA LYS A 50 20.77 -4.72 -1.01
C LYS A 50 20.90 -3.44 -0.19
N ARG A 51 21.61 -3.55 0.93
CA ARG A 51 21.82 -2.44 1.86
C ARG A 51 22.39 -1.19 1.18
N ASP A 52 23.43 -1.37 0.40
CA ASP A 52 24.15 -0.24 -0.22
C ASP A 52 23.33 0.44 -1.32
N ASP A 53 22.30 -0.22 -1.86
CA ASP A 53 21.43 0.29 -2.91
C ASP A 53 20.15 0.99 -2.35
N ILE A 54 19.87 0.87 -1.06
CA ILE A 54 18.63 1.40 -0.44
C ILE A 54 18.51 2.91 -0.68
N GLY A 55 19.54 3.69 -0.29
CA GLY A 55 19.51 5.15 -0.40
C GLY A 55 19.30 5.60 -1.84
N GLY A 56 20.14 5.11 -2.77
CA GLY A 56 20.04 5.44 -4.18
C GLY A 56 18.69 5.08 -4.81
N THR A 57 18.09 3.95 -4.41
CA THR A 57 16.78 3.52 -4.90
C THR A 57 15.68 4.47 -4.45
N VAL A 58 15.61 4.76 -3.15
CA VAL A 58 14.51 5.54 -2.57
C VAL A 58 14.63 7.02 -2.92
N GLU A 59 15.83 7.59 -2.80
CA GLU A 59 16.10 8.98 -3.17
C GLU A 59 15.93 9.21 -4.67
N GLY A 60 16.42 8.28 -5.51
CA GLY A 60 16.25 8.35 -6.97
C GLY A 60 14.78 8.29 -7.39
N PHE A 61 13.97 7.46 -6.72
CA PHE A 61 12.52 7.44 -6.95
C PHE A 61 11.85 8.74 -6.50
N ALA A 62 12.15 9.23 -5.30
CA ALA A 62 11.59 10.47 -4.77
C ALA A 62 11.94 11.69 -5.64
N ALA A 63 13.17 11.75 -6.18
CA ALA A 63 13.61 12.82 -7.07
C ALA A 63 12.87 12.86 -8.43
N ALA A 64 12.24 11.76 -8.83
CA ALA A 64 11.43 11.70 -10.05
C ALA A 64 10.00 12.26 -9.85
N ILE A 65 9.55 12.40 -8.61
CA ILE A 65 8.19 12.86 -8.26
C ILE A 65 8.11 14.37 -8.44
N ARG A 66 7.03 14.82 -9.06
CA ARG A 66 6.67 16.24 -9.13
C ARG A 66 5.49 16.55 -8.20
N PRO A 67 5.36 17.79 -7.71
CA PRO A 67 4.21 18.18 -6.90
C PRO A 67 2.87 17.84 -7.58
N GLY A 68 2.02 17.11 -6.85
CA GLY A 68 0.71 16.68 -7.33
C GLY A 68 0.68 15.31 -8.01
N ASP A 69 1.81 14.66 -8.26
CA ASP A 69 1.83 13.31 -8.84
C ASP A 69 1.20 12.25 -7.91
N ASP A 70 0.56 11.24 -8.52
CA ASP A 70 0.05 10.07 -7.80
C ASP A 70 1.17 9.03 -7.62
N VAL A 71 1.42 8.64 -6.39
CA VAL A 71 2.50 7.71 -6.04
C VAL A 71 1.95 6.45 -5.40
N VAL A 72 2.38 5.30 -5.92
CA VAL A 72 2.15 3.98 -5.33
C VAL A 72 3.48 3.38 -4.92
N VAL A 73 3.57 2.91 -3.68
CA VAL A 73 4.69 2.08 -3.22
C VAL A 73 4.16 0.70 -2.88
N TYR A 74 4.76 -0.33 -3.46
CA TYR A 74 4.50 -1.72 -3.12
C TYR A 74 5.77 -2.36 -2.58
N TYR A 75 5.67 -2.98 -1.43
CA TYR A 75 6.75 -3.74 -0.83
C TYR A 75 6.28 -5.15 -0.47
N ALA A 76 7.03 -6.16 -0.92
CA ALA A 76 6.89 -7.55 -0.49
C ALA A 76 8.21 -8.07 0.07
N GLY A 77 8.18 -8.66 1.29
CA GLY A 77 9.37 -9.14 1.96
C GLY A 77 9.24 -9.22 3.49
N HIS A 78 10.36 -9.29 4.19
CA HIS A 78 10.36 -9.21 5.64
C HIS A 78 10.09 -7.79 6.13
N GLY A 79 9.29 -7.69 7.20
CA GLY A 79 9.10 -6.46 7.95
C GLY A 79 9.46 -6.66 9.41
N VAL A 80 10.17 -5.70 9.98
CA VAL A 80 10.63 -5.73 11.38
C VAL A 80 10.21 -4.45 12.06
N GLN A 81 9.70 -4.59 13.28
CA GLN A 81 9.40 -3.45 14.14
C GLN A 81 10.46 -3.32 15.24
N VAL A 82 11.00 -2.13 15.44
CA VAL A 82 11.84 -1.78 16.58
C VAL A 82 11.33 -0.49 17.19
N LYS A 83 10.97 -0.52 18.49
CA LYS A 83 10.47 0.64 19.24
C LYS A 83 9.33 1.40 18.55
N GLY A 84 8.41 0.68 17.93
CA GLY A 84 7.27 1.28 17.22
C GLY A 84 7.55 1.77 15.81
N THR A 85 8.78 1.68 15.32
CA THR A 85 9.16 2.04 13.95
C THR A 85 9.26 0.80 13.07
N ASN A 86 8.71 0.87 11.85
CA ASN A 86 8.73 -0.20 10.87
C ASN A 86 9.96 -0.10 9.97
N TYR A 87 10.64 -1.22 9.82
CA TYR A 87 11.84 -1.36 9.00
C TYR A 87 11.68 -2.49 7.99
N PHE A 88 12.23 -2.29 6.82
CA PHE A 88 12.30 -3.27 5.74
C PHE A 88 13.76 -3.68 5.51
N PRO A 89 14.17 -4.87 5.98
CA PRO A 89 15.55 -5.32 5.86
C PRO A 89 15.98 -5.48 4.40
N ALA A 90 17.24 -5.12 4.12
CA ALA A 90 17.91 -5.49 2.88
C ALA A 90 18.10 -7.02 2.83
N VAL A 91 18.23 -7.60 1.63
CA VAL A 91 18.39 -9.06 1.52
C VAL A 91 19.72 -9.55 2.06
N ASP A 92 20.75 -8.71 2.06
CA ASP A 92 22.08 -8.96 2.61
C ASP A 92 22.26 -8.44 4.06
N ALA A 93 21.14 -8.10 4.73
CA ALA A 93 21.17 -7.63 6.10
C ALA A 93 21.76 -8.68 7.04
N ARG A 94 22.66 -8.23 7.92
CA ARG A 94 23.24 -9.03 9.02
C ARG A 94 22.74 -8.45 10.34
N ILE A 95 21.62 -8.96 10.82
CA ILE A 95 20.92 -8.48 12.01
C ILE A 95 21.08 -9.52 13.12
N GLN A 96 21.88 -9.18 14.13
CA GLN A 96 22.09 -10.02 15.32
C GLN A 96 21.45 -9.41 16.57
N ARG A 97 21.22 -8.08 16.57
CA ARG A 97 20.62 -7.32 17.68
C ARG A 97 19.64 -6.30 17.13
N GLU A 98 18.72 -5.83 17.97
CA GLU A 98 17.78 -4.76 17.58
C GLU A 98 18.45 -3.51 17.06
N THR A 99 19.64 -3.18 17.62
CA THR A 99 20.43 -2.02 17.19
C THR A 99 20.98 -2.13 15.77
N ASP A 100 21.03 -3.33 15.21
CA ASP A 100 21.55 -3.56 13.87
C ASP A 100 20.44 -3.28 12.82
N VAL A 101 19.16 -3.34 13.21
CA VAL A 101 18.01 -3.17 12.31
C VAL A 101 18.06 -1.84 11.54
N PRO A 102 18.19 -0.67 12.18
CA PRO A 102 18.24 0.60 11.45
C PRO A 102 19.44 0.72 10.50
N LEU A 103 20.53 -0.02 10.77
CA LEU A 103 21.78 0.03 9.97
C LEU A 103 21.70 -0.83 8.69
N HIS A 104 20.77 -1.78 8.66
CA HIS A 104 20.66 -2.78 7.59
C HIS A 104 19.27 -2.81 6.93
N SER A 105 18.44 -1.80 7.20
CA SER A 105 17.06 -1.76 6.75
C SER A 105 16.65 -0.36 6.32
N HIS A 106 15.62 -0.28 5.49
CA HIS A 106 14.96 1.00 5.22
C HIS A 106 13.85 1.26 6.24
N ASN A 107 13.79 2.49 6.75
CA ASN A 107 12.74 2.95 7.65
C ASN A 107 11.52 3.43 6.84
N LEU A 108 10.35 2.91 7.15
CA LEU A 108 9.11 3.31 6.47
C LEU A 108 8.77 4.79 6.66
N ASN A 109 9.03 5.36 7.83
CA ASN A 109 8.76 6.79 8.06
C ASN A 109 9.63 7.68 7.18
N ASP A 110 10.93 7.35 7.01
CA ASP A 110 11.82 8.11 6.13
C ASP A 110 11.35 8.08 4.68
N LEU A 111 10.82 6.94 4.21
CA LEU A 111 10.18 6.86 2.90
C LEU A 111 8.96 7.79 2.80
N LEU A 112 8.06 7.75 3.79
CA LEU A 112 6.86 8.59 3.80
C LEU A 112 7.21 10.08 3.83
N ASP A 113 8.24 10.46 4.60
CA ASP A 113 8.74 11.83 4.69
C ASP A 113 9.33 12.30 3.35
N LEU A 114 10.07 11.45 2.63
CA LEU A 114 10.59 11.77 1.30
C LEU A 114 9.47 11.98 0.27
N LEU A 115 8.42 11.14 0.30
CA LEU A 115 7.25 11.31 -0.58
C LEU A 115 6.49 12.60 -0.27
N ASP A 116 6.42 12.99 1.00
CA ASP A 116 5.76 14.22 1.43
C ASP A 116 6.58 15.46 1.06
N GLN A 117 7.90 15.43 1.25
CA GLN A 117 8.83 16.49 0.82
C GLN A 117 8.80 16.68 -0.69
N ALA A 118 8.64 15.61 -1.48
CA ALA A 118 8.43 15.67 -2.92
C ALA A 118 7.05 16.23 -3.31
N LYS A 119 6.16 16.48 -2.34
CA LYS A 119 4.79 16.99 -2.53
C LYS A 119 3.94 16.10 -3.43
N ALA A 120 4.08 14.78 -3.32
CA ALA A 120 3.18 13.85 -3.98
C ALA A 120 1.73 14.13 -3.58
N GLY A 121 0.83 14.17 -4.56
CA GLY A 121 -0.59 14.48 -4.34
C GLY A 121 -1.31 13.33 -3.64
N VAL A 122 -1.16 12.13 -4.15
CA VAL A 122 -1.67 10.88 -3.56
C VAL A 122 -0.51 9.97 -3.24
N LYS A 123 -0.52 9.40 -2.03
CA LYS A 123 0.48 8.41 -1.58
C LYS A 123 -0.23 7.14 -1.14
N VAL A 124 -0.17 6.08 -1.95
CA VAL A 124 -0.73 4.75 -1.61
C VAL A 124 0.41 3.79 -1.34
N VAL A 125 0.47 3.23 -0.15
CA VAL A 125 1.53 2.30 0.27
C VAL A 125 0.92 0.93 0.54
N LEU A 126 1.42 -0.08 -0.16
CA LEU A 126 0.94 -1.47 -0.13
C LEU A 126 2.03 -2.35 0.48
N LEU A 127 1.77 -2.91 1.66
CA LEU A 127 2.76 -3.65 2.44
C LEU A 127 2.38 -5.14 2.52
N ASP A 128 2.95 -5.95 1.64
CA ASP A 128 2.90 -7.42 1.70
C ASP A 128 4.12 -7.95 2.45
N ALA A 129 4.24 -7.54 3.70
CA ALA A 129 5.34 -7.93 4.56
C ALA A 129 4.95 -9.13 5.43
N CYS A 130 5.68 -10.23 5.26
CA CYS A 130 5.59 -11.38 6.16
C CYS A 130 6.03 -10.97 7.56
N ARG A 131 5.21 -11.31 8.55
CA ARG A 131 5.41 -10.89 9.95
C ARG A 131 6.16 -11.90 10.79
N ASN A 132 6.69 -12.94 10.18
CA ASN A 132 7.68 -13.78 10.84
C ASN A 132 9.00 -13.00 10.82
N ASN A 133 9.23 -12.24 11.89
CA ASN A 133 10.52 -11.62 12.10
C ASN A 133 11.56 -12.74 12.21
N PRO A 134 12.43 -12.97 11.20
CA PRO A 134 13.43 -14.03 11.26
C PRO A 134 14.43 -13.78 12.39
N TYR A 135 14.51 -12.53 12.84
CA TYR A 135 15.42 -12.07 13.91
C TYR A 135 14.78 -12.10 15.30
N ALA A 136 13.51 -12.53 15.44
CA ALA A 136 12.76 -12.49 16.71
C ALA A 136 13.45 -13.24 17.87
N ARG A 137 14.25 -14.27 17.56
CA ARG A 137 15.02 -15.01 18.57
C ARG A 137 16.15 -14.18 19.19
N SER A 138 16.60 -13.15 18.50
CA SER A 138 17.68 -12.25 18.90
C SER A 138 17.18 -10.99 19.61
N PHE A 139 15.85 -10.75 19.66
CA PHE A 139 15.25 -9.54 20.20
C PHE A 139 14.62 -9.77 21.55
N ARG A 140 14.90 -8.86 22.50
CA ARG A 140 14.35 -8.95 23.86
C ARG A 140 12.84 -8.76 23.91
N ASP A 141 12.29 -7.96 22.99
CA ASP A 141 10.88 -7.54 23.00
C ASP A 141 9.97 -8.36 22.08
N GLY A 142 10.45 -9.38 21.39
CA GLY A 142 9.66 -10.37 20.65
C GLY A 142 8.45 -9.80 19.85
N SER A 143 8.45 -8.51 19.55
CA SER A 143 7.32 -7.84 18.88
C SER A 143 7.15 -8.44 17.49
N ARG A 144 6.01 -9.11 17.29
CA ARG A 144 5.64 -9.71 16.03
C ARG A 144 4.88 -8.70 15.19
N GLY A 145 5.20 -8.62 13.90
CA GLY A 145 4.48 -7.81 12.93
C GLY A 145 4.93 -6.37 12.86
N LEU A 146 4.29 -5.61 11.96
CA LEU A 146 4.51 -4.18 11.81
C LEU A 146 3.73 -3.37 12.85
N ALA A 147 4.29 -2.23 13.27
CA ALA A 147 3.62 -1.26 14.11
C ALA A 147 2.60 -0.44 13.30
N ARG A 148 1.63 0.10 14.02
CA ARG A 148 0.75 1.14 13.47
C ARG A 148 1.53 2.44 13.26
N ILE A 149 1.23 3.16 12.19
CA ILE A 149 1.79 4.48 11.93
C ILE A 149 0.80 5.52 12.45
N ALA A 150 1.10 6.08 13.62
CA ALA A 150 0.20 7.04 14.27
C ALA A 150 0.05 8.36 13.49
N ASN A 151 1.08 8.77 12.74
CA ASN A 151 1.16 10.06 12.08
C ASN A 151 1.63 9.90 10.63
N ALA A 152 0.82 9.25 9.79
CA ALA A 152 1.08 9.28 8.35
C ALA A 152 0.87 10.70 7.79
N PRO A 153 1.73 11.19 6.87
CA PRO A 153 1.50 12.47 6.21
C PRO A 153 0.12 12.53 5.52
N SER A 154 -0.46 13.74 5.44
CA SER A 154 -1.75 13.96 4.74
C SER A 154 -1.72 13.40 3.31
N GLY A 155 -2.84 12.91 2.82
CA GLY A 155 -2.93 12.29 1.49
C GLY A 155 -2.21 10.95 1.39
N THR A 156 -1.99 10.25 2.52
CA THR A 156 -1.35 8.93 2.56
C THR A 156 -2.32 7.86 3.02
N LEU A 157 -2.43 6.77 2.25
CA LEU A 157 -3.21 5.59 2.59
C LEU A 157 -2.30 4.36 2.56
N ILE A 158 -2.22 3.66 3.68
CA ILE A 158 -1.34 2.49 3.85
C ILE A 158 -2.21 1.25 4.01
N HIS A 159 -1.98 0.25 3.18
CA HIS A 159 -2.69 -1.03 3.24
C HIS A 159 -1.70 -2.16 3.56
N TYR A 160 -1.91 -2.78 4.68
CA TYR A 160 -1.11 -3.91 5.17
C TYR A 160 -1.79 -5.22 4.79
N ALA A 161 -1.02 -6.20 4.36
CA ALA A 161 -1.52 -7.55 4.05
C ALA A 161 -2.21 -8.24 5.23
N THR A 162 -1.94 -7.81 6.45
CA THR A 162 -2.52 -8.39 7.66
C THR A 162 -2.53 -7.38 8.82
N ARG A 163 -3.39 -7.60 9.82
CA ARG A 163 -3.46 -6.76 11.04
C ARG A 163 -2.14 -6.71 11.81
N PRO A 164 -1.91 -5.67 12.61
CA PRO A 164 -0.80 -5.62 13.55
C PRO A 164 -0.73 -6.89 14.41
N ARG A 165 0.47 -7.47 14.53
CA ARG A 165 0.78 -8.69 15.32
C ARG A 165 0.21 -10.03 14.79
N GLN A 166 -0.27 -10.10 13.53
CA GLN A 166 -0.66 -11.35 12.87
C GLN A 166 0.34 -11.75 11.77
N VAL A 167 0.37 -13.00 11.38
CA VAL A 167 1.25 -13.55 10.34
C VAL A 167 0.49 -13.58 9.01
N ALA A 168 1.10 -13.13 7.92
CA ALA A 168 0.58 -13.38 6.58
C ALA A 168 0.99 -14.79 6.14
N ALA A 169 0.05 -15.53 5.56
CA ALA A 169 0.35 -16.83 4.96
C ALA A 169 1.06 -16.64 3.61
N ASP A 170 2.13 -17.38 3.38
CA ASP A 170 2.90 -17.32 2.11
C ASP A 170 2.10 -17.87 0.91
N GLY A 171 0.99 -18.59 1.14
CA GLY A 171 0.14 -19.18 0.11
C GLY A 171 0.88 -20.21 -0.78
N ASP A 172 0.15 -21.21 -1.25
CA ASP A 172 0.69 -22.25 -2.15
C ASP A 172 0.58 -21.88 -3.65
N GLY A 173 0.14 -20.66 -3.95
CA GLY A 173 -0.11 -20.16 -5.30
C GLY A 173 1.12 -19.57 -5.99
N ALA A 174 0.92 -19.07 -7.23
CA ALA A 174 1.91 -18.33 -7.99
C ALA A 174 2.32 -17.03 -7.29
N ASN A 175 1.40 -16.43 -6.52
CA ASN A 175 1.57 -15.22 -5.71
C ASN A 175 1.06 -15.45 -4.29
N GLY A 176 1.49 -14.61 -3.36
CA GLY A 176 0.92 -14.52 -2.03
C GLY A 176 -0.59 -14.23 -2.06
N LEU A 177 -1.32 -14.65 -1.02
CA LEU A 177 -2.78 -14.51 -0.97
C LEU A 177 -3.22 -13.05 -1.11
N TYR A 178 -2.59 -12.16 -0.35
CA TYR A 178 -2.91 -10.73 -0.38
C TYR A 178 -2.68 -10.14 -1.78
N THR A 179 -1.49 -10.34 -2.36
CA THR A 179 -1.16 -9.85 -3.69
C THR A 179 -2.09 -10.42 -4.76
N THR A 180 -2.47 -11.71 -4.67
CA THR A 180 -3.45 -12.31 -5.58
C THR A 180 -4.78 -11.58 -5.56
N GLN A 181 -5.33 -11.27 -4.38
CA GLN A 181 -6.61 -10.57 -4.27
C GLN A 181 -6.50 -9.10 -4.65
N LEU A 182 -5.37 -8.46 -4.35
CA LEU A 182 -5.11 -7.08 -4.73
C LEU A 182 -5.07 -6.92 -6.26
N LEU A 183 -4.32 -7.77 -6.95
CA LEU A 183 -4.23 -7.77 -8.42
C LEU A 183 -5.62 -7.95 -9.08
N LYS A 184 -6.45 -8.87 -8.55
CA LYS A 184 -7.83 -9.06 -9.05
C LYS A 184 -8.69 -7.82 -8.85
N ALA A 185 -8.62 -7.19 -7.68
CA ALA A 185 -9.42 -6.02 -7.37
C ALA A 185 -9.01 -4.80 -8.23
N MET A 186 -7.71 -4.66 -8.55
CA MET A 186 -7.18 -3.60 -9.42
C MET A 186 -7.68 -3.69 -10.87
N ASP A 187 -8.23 -4.84 -11.28
CA ASP A 187 -8.85 -5.01 -12.60
C ASP A 187 -10.19 -4.30 -12.74
N THR A 188 -10.84 -3.98 -11.62
CA THR A 188 -12.18 -3.39 -11.62
C THR A 188 -12.12 -1.92 -12.02
N PRO A 189 -12.72 -1.54 -13.18
CA PRO A 189 -12.73 -0.14 -13.60
C PRO A 189 -13.57 0.73 -12.68
N GLY A 190 -13.10 1.95 -12.41
CA GLY A 190 -13.83 2.95 -11.63
C GLY A 190 -13.95 2.64 -10.13
N LEU A 191 -13.26 1.61 -9.63
CA LEU A 191 -13.30 1.27 -8.21
C LEU A 191 -12.35 2.18 -7.43
N VAL A 192 -12.89 3.00 -6.51
CA VAL A 192 -12.09 3.84 -5.61
C VAL A 192 -11.29 3.00 -4.63
N VAL A 193 -10.10 3.46 -4.28
CA VAL A 193 -9.12 2.67 -3.53
C VAL A 193 -9.60 2.22 -2.15
N GLU A 194 -10.40 3.02 -1.46
CA GLU A 194 -10.95 2.67 -0.15
C GLU A 194 -11.94 1.48 -0.24
N LEU A 195 -12.76 1.44 -1.30
CA LEU A 195 -13.64 0.31 -1.56
C LEU A 195 -12.86 -0.91 -2.05
N LEU A 196 -11.85 -0.69 -2.88
CA LEU A 196 -10.94 -1.75 -3.33
C LEU A 196 -10.28 -2.43 -2.13
N PHE A 197 -9.76 -1.68 -1.17
CA PHE A 197 -9.13 -2.25 0.02
C PHE A 197 -10.12 -3.01 0.92
N LYS A 198 -11.36 -2.54 1.04
CA LYS A 198 -12.43 -3.27 1.73
C LYS A 198 -12.73 -4.61 1.05
N GLN A 199 -12.81 -4.61 -0.28
CA GLN A 199 -13.02 -5.83 -1.07
C GLN A 199 -11.85 -6.82 -0.89
N VAL A 200 -10.61 -6.35 -1.01
CA VAL A 200 -9.40 -7.16 -0.79
C VAL A 200 -9.41 -7.76 0.63
N ALA A 201 -9.68 -6.95 1.65
CA ALA A 201 -9.71 -7.42 3.03
C ALA A 201 -10.78 -8.51 3.25
N SER A 202 -11.97 -8.33 2.67
CA SER A 202 -13.06 -9.32 2.74
C SER A 202 -12.65 -10.64 2.09
N GLU A 203 -12.08 -10.58 0.87
CA GLU A 203 -11.67 -11.77 0.13
C GLU A 203 -10.49 -12.51 0.78
N VAL A 204 -9.47 -11.77 1.24
CA VAL A 204 -8.35 -12.37 1.97
C VAL A 204 -8.83 -13.07 3.23
N LYS A 205 -9.70 -12.42 4.02
CA LYS A 205 -10.29 -13.01 5.21
C LYS A 205 -11.10 -14.26 4.92
N ARG A 206 -11.91 -14.23 3.85
CA ARG A 206 -12.73 -15.36 3.42
C ARG A 206 -11.86 -16.55 2.99
N VAL A 207 -10.85 -16.32 2.14
CA VAL A 207 -9.99 -17.38 1.59
C VAL A 207 -9.09 -17.97 2.68
N SER A 208 -8.56 -17.13 3.57
CA SER A 208 -7.73 -17.58 4.71
C SER A 208 -8.54 -18.15 5.88
N LYS A 209 -9.88 -18.26 5.75
CA LYS A 209 -10.77 -18.71 6.85
C LYS A 209 -10.59 -17.87 8.14
N GLY A 210 -10.27 -16.58 7.98
CA GLY A 210 -10.07 -15.64 9.09
C GLY A 210 -8.64 -15.59 9.63
N GLU A 211 -7.72 -16.38 9.12
CA GLU A 211 -6.32 -16.39 9.60
C GLU A 211 -5.54 -15.12 9.18
N GLN A 212 -5.93 -14.51 8.06
CA GLN A 212 -5.32 -13.29 7.56
C GLN A 212 -6.38 -12.21 7.35
N GLU A 213 -6.16 -11.03 7.90
CA GLU A 213 -7.07 -9.90 7.77
C GLU A 213 -6.28 -8.63 7.45
N PRO A 214 -6.34 -8.12 6.19
CA PRO A 214 -5.72 -6.87 5.80
C PRO A 214 -6.21 -5.68 6.61
N TRP A 215 -5.35 -4.68 6.76
CA TRP A 215 -5.60 -3.50 7.58
C TRP A 215 -5.25 -2.22 6.82
N VAL A 216 -6.01 -1.15 7.04
CA VAL A 216 -5.82 0.17 6.43
C VAL A 216 -5.50 1.20 7.50
N GLU A 217 -4.55 2.10 7.21
CA GLU A 217 -4.24 3.30 8.00
C GLU A 217 -4.11 4.52 7.10
N GLY A 218 -4.45 5.69 7.63
CA GLY A 218 -4.41 6.95 6.91
C GLY A 218 -5.69 7.26 6.13
N HIS A 219 -5.64 8.31 5.32
CA HIS A 219 -6.74 8.76 4.47
C HIS A 219 -6.20 9.53 3.27
N LEU A 220 -7.00 9.60 2.22
CA LEU A 220 -6.74 10.46 1.05
C LEU A 220 -7.67 11.67 1.08
N ASP A 221 -7.14 12.81 0.68
CA ASP A 221 -7.93 14.05 0.55
C ASP A 221 -8.72 14.10 -0.77
N GLY A 222 -8.42 13.17 -1.69
CA GLY A 222 -9.04 13.09 -3.02
C GLY A 222 -9.44 11.66 -3.38
N VAL A 223 -9.99 11.49 -4.57
CA VAL A 223 -10.39 10.18 -5.10
C VAL A 223 -9.24 9.57 -5.89
N PHE A 224 -8.83 8.37 -5.52
CA PHE A 224 -7.84 7.59 -6.25
C PHE A 224 -8.40 6.26 -6.72
N MET A 225 -8.08 5.90 -7.97
CA MET A 225 -8.44 4.63 -8.61
C MET A 225 -7.21 4.04 -9.30
N PHE A 226 -6.92 2.77 -9.07
CA PHE A 226 -5.87 2.09 -9.83
C PHE A 226 -6.24 1.99 -11.32
N ASN A 227 -7.49 1.63 -11.60
CA ASN A 227 -8.05 1.51 -12.95
C ASN A 227 -9.22 2.50 -13.11
N PRO A 228 -9.01 3.69 -13.65
CA PRO A 228 -10.08 4.66 -13.86
C PRO A 228 -11.10 4.24 -14.94
N GLY A 229 -10.81 3.15 -15.69
CA GLY A 229 -11.64 2.73 -16.83
C GLY A 229 -11.33 3.48 -18.11
N GLY A 230 -11.86 3.00 -19.24
CA GLY A 230 -11.60 3.55 -20.59
C GLY A 230 -12.30 4.89 -20.92
N GLY A 231 -12.97 5.53 -19.96
CA GLY A 231 -13.36 6.93 -20.03
C GLY A 231 -12.31 7.73 -19.29
N ARG A 232 -11.64 8.70 -19.93
CA ARG A 232 -10.87 9.72 -19.25
C ARG A 232 -11.68 10.12 -18.01
N ALA A 233 -11.22 9.72 -16.84
CA ALA A 233 -11.71 10.31 -15.62
C ALA A 233 -11.36 11.79 -15.77
N LYS A 234 -12.36 12.58 -16.22
CA LYS A 234 -12.32 14.02 -16.06
C LYS A 234 -11.99 14.17 -14.60
N ALA A 235 -10.81 14.71 -14.31
CA ALA A 235 -10.42 14.99 -12.93
C ALA A 235 -11.67 15.57 -12.28
N LEU A 236 -12.25 14.83 -11.34
CA LEU A 236 -13.21 15.42 -10.43
C LEU A 236 -12.34 16.42 -9.69
N ALA A 237 -12.38 17.66 -10.18
CA ALA A 237 -11.81 18.78 -9.46
C ALA A 237 -12.23 18.55 -8.02
N SER A 238 -11.27 18.55 -7.11
CA SER A 238 -11.56 18.57 -5.67
C SER A 238 -12.72 19.51 -5.52
N PRO A 239 -13.85 19.10 -4.89
CA PRO A 239 -14.92 20.02 -4.68
C PRO A 239 -14.30 21.19 -3.91
N THR A 240 -14.09 22.30 -4.62
CA THR A 240 -13.81 23.57 -3.98
C THR A 240 -15.06 23.79 -3.15
N ILE A 241 -14.98 23.53 -1.86
CA ILE A 241 -16.03 23.93 -0.93
C ILE A 241 -16.02 25.46 -1.04
N PRO A 242 -16.98 26.07 -1.72
CA PRO A 242 -17.10 27.51 -1.68
C PRO A 242 -17.32 27.84 -0.22
N GLY A 243 -16.59 28.81 0.30
CA GLY A 243 -16.48 29.13 1.71
C GLY A 243 -17.73 28.85 2.50
N ALA A 244 -17.58 28.31 3.68
CA ALA A 244 -18.56 27.72 4.61
C ALA A 244 -19.68 28.70 5.07
N ALA A 245 -20.34 29.36 4.17
CA ALA A 245 -21.40 30.33 4.47
C ALA A 245 -22.78 29.95 3.93
N ASN A 246 -22.93 28.97 3.03
CA ASN A 246 -24.25 28.52 2.56
C ASN A 246 -24.15 27.07 2.04
N ALA A 247 -23.97 26.09 2.93
CA ALA A 247 -24.29 24.71 2.59
C ALA A 247 -25.80 24.57 2.52
N ASP A 248 -26.34 24.44 1.31
CA ASP A 248 -27.75 24.19 1.11
C ASP A 248 -28.06 22.80 1.69
N PHE A 249 -28.99 22.72 2.65
CA PHE A 249 -29.41 21.47 3.31
C PHE A 249 -29.87 20.42 2.29
N ASP A 250 -30.37 20.85 1.13
CA ASP A 250 -30.80 19.99 0.03
C ASP A 250 -29.64 19.24 -0.64
N ASP A 251 -28.43 19.77 -0.62
CA ASP A 251 -27.23 19.10 -1.16
C ASP A 251 -26.72 18.01 -0.20
N LEU A 252 -26.88 18.22 1.10
CA LEU A 252 -26.54 17.22 2.12
C LEU A 252 -27.52 16.04 2.06
N GLU A 253 -28.82 16.31 1.91
CA GLU A 253 -29.83 15.25 1.76
C GLU A 253 -29.64 14.46 0.48
N ARG A 254 -29.31 15.10 -0.64
CA ARG A 254 -28.99 14.43 -1.91
C ARG A 254 -27.75 13.55 -1.79
N ALA A 255 -26.70 14.00 -1.12
CA ALA A 255 -25.51 13.21 -0.87
C ALA A 255 -25.80 12.00 0.05
N GLN A 256 -26.61 12.18 1.10
CA GLN A 256 -27.05 11.10 1.96
C GLN A 256 -27.90 10.07 1.22
N GLN A 257 -28.81 10.51 0.35
CA GLN A 257 -29.64 9.62 -0.46
C GLN A 257 -28.80 8.79 -1.45
N GLN A 258 -27.78 9.37 -2.06
CA GLN A 258 -26.84 8.64 -2.94
C GLN A 258 -26.09 7.53 -2.19
N VAL A 259 -25.68 7.78 -0.95
CA VAL A 259 -25.04 6.77 -0.09
C VAL A 259 -25.99 5.63 0.26
N VAL A 260 -27.27 5.95 0.57
CA VAL A 260 -28.31 4.96 0.86
C VAL A 260 -28.60 4.09 -0.38
N ASP A 261 -28.68 4.69 -1.55
CA ASP A 261 -28.96 3.95 -2.80
C ASP A 261 -27.75 3.08 -3.23
N ALA A 262 -26.54 3.56 -3.04
CA ALA A 262 -25.33 2.76 -3.24
C ALA A 262 -25.29 1.56 -2.29
N ARG A 263 -25.67 1.74 -1.04
CA ARG A 263 -25.76 0.66 -0.04
C ARG A 263 -26.83 -0.38 -0.42
N ARG A 264 -28.01 0.05 -0.85
CA ARG A 264 -29.07 -0.87 -1.33
C ARG A 264 -28.64 -1.70 -2.54
N LYS A 265 -27.95 -1.08 -3.50
CA LYS A 265 -27.39 -1.78 -4.66
C LYS A 265 -26.36 -2.83 -4.25
N TRP A 266 -25.48 -2.49 -3.30
CA TRP A 266 -24.49 -3.42 -2.77
C TRP A 266 -25.12 -4.59 -2.02
N GLU A 267 -26.13 -4.35 -1.16
CA GLU A 267 -26.86 -5.41 -0.46
C GLU A 267 -27.68 -6.31 -1.40
N ALA A 268 -28.22 -5.75 -2.49
CA ALA A 268 -28.89 -6.53 -3.53
C ALA A 268 -27.91 -7.42 -4.31
N TRP A 269 -26.71 -6.91 -4.58
CA TRP A 269 -25.64 -7.70 -5.21
C TRP A 269 -25.17 -8.84 -4.32
N GLN A 270 -25.03 -8.62 -3.02
CA GLN A 270 -24.66 -9.68 -2.05
C GLN A 270 -25.71 -10.78 -1.95
N ARG A 271 -27.00 -10.46 -2.12
CA ARG A 271 -28.09 -11.47 -2.10
C ARG A 271 -28.21 -12.27 -3.39
N ALA A 272 -27.61 -11.79 -4.48
CA ALA A 272 -27.65 -12.43 -5.79
C ALA A 272 -26.46 -13.37 -6.05
N MET A 273 -25.48 -13.37 -5.15
CA MET A 273 -24.30 -14.25 -5.14
C MET A 273 -24.45 -15.36 -4.11
#